data_3a11565c2361833f10bb10c5d5dce6a3
#
_entry.id   3a11565c2361833f10bb10c5d5dce6a3
#
_cell.length_a   1.000
_cell.length_b   1.000
_cell.length_c   1.000
_cell.angle_alpha   90.00
_cell.angle_beta   90.00
_cell.angle_gamma   90.00
#
_symmetry.space_group_name_H-M   'P 1'
#
loop_
_entity.id
_entity.type
_entity.pdbx_description
1 polymer ?
#
loop_
_entity_poly.entity_id
_entity_poly.type
_entity_poly.pdbx_seq_one_letter_code
_entity_poly.pdbx_strand_id
1 'polypeptide(L)'
;NFVFNKTATDTSGRNIYMTTPLDPGQDCSGLGTCEFKFQWNSSTSKWEFLADRGDGDFINPNLIYSNTSSSAPNPPDLSLGTWVENTAATSGGCGGNLSSSNATLTGAVQSSVLSTSDLDRLDFKAYPNPVKDYLVFSGNLKIKSIELISYSGQKLSELTLTNGKVNLSNLKKGFYILKLDTDKGEKTIKIIKD
;
A
#
# COMPACT_ATOMS: atom_id res chain seq x y z
N ASN A 1 10.75 8.32 23.31
CA ASN A 1 10.67 7.49 22.09
C ASN A 1 10.04 6.16 22.46
N PHE A 2 9.08 5.70 21.67
CA PHE A 2 8.41 4.40 21.84
C PHE A 2 8.93 3.42 20.79
N VAL A 3 9.16 2.17 21.22
CA VAL A 3 9.55 1.07 20.33
C VAL A 3 8.33 0.16 20.14
N PHE A 4 7.95 -0.04 18.88
CA PHE A 4 6.84 -0.89 18.50
C PHE A 4 7.36 -2.21 17.93
N ASN A 5 6.88 -3.31 18.46
CA ASN A 5 7.16 -4.65 17.97
C ASN A 5 5.97 -5.20 17.20
N LYS A 6 6.23 -5.88 16.09
CA LYS A 6 5.19 -6.61 15.37
C LYS A 6 4.69 -7.77 16.24
N THR A 7 3.41 -7.75 16.57
CA THR A 7 2.77 -8.77 17.42
C THR A 7 1.88 -9.73 16.65
N ALA A 8 1.29 -9.26 15.53
CA ALA A 8 0.37 -10.08 14.73
C ALA A 8 0.28 -9.56 13.28
N THR A 9 -0.50 -10.26 12.48
CA THR A 9 -1.00 -9.82 11.17
C THR A 9 -2.50 -10.06 11.15
N ASP A 10 -3.28 -9.09 10.70
CA ASP A 10 -4.72 -9.20 10.61
C ASP A 10 -5.18 -10.05 9.40
N THR A 11 -6.49 -10.27 9.28
CA THR A 11 -7.08 -11.05 8.17
C THR A 11 -6.93 -10.39 6.81
N SER A 12 -6.62 -9.09 6.75
CA SER A 12 -6.35 -8.35 5.51
C SER A 12 -4.88 -8.38 5.09
N GLY A 13 -4.02 -9.07 5.85
CA GLY A 13 -2.58 -9.16 5.63
C GLY A 13 -1.80 -7.95 6.16
N ARG A 14 -2.41 -7.10 6.99
CA ARG A 14 -1.75 -5.94 7.60
C ARG A 14 -1.17 -6.27 8.96
N ASN A 15 0.03 -5.75 9.20
CA ASN A 15 0.75 -6.00 10.43
C ASN A 15 0.23 -5.15 11.58
N ILE A 16 0.19 -5.74 12.76
CA ILE A 16 -0.18 -5.09 14.03
C ILE A 16 1.10 -4.88 14.83
N TYR A 17 1.28 -3.67 15.33
CA TYR A 17 2.44 -3.29 16.14
C TYR A 17 1.99 -2.79 17.51
N MET A 18 2.71 -3.18 18.55
CA MET A 18 2.45 -2.77 19.93
C MET A 18 3.75 -2.42 20.65
N THR A 19 3.67 -1.54 21.63
CA THR A 19 4.75 -1.27 22.58
C THR A 19 4.84 -2.43 23.56
N THR A 20 5.67 -3.43 23.25
CA THR A 20 5.91 -4.60 24.10
C THR A 20 7.40 -4.95 24.18
N PRO A 21 7.96 -5.25 25.34
CA PRO A 21 7.35 -5.06 26.67
C PRO A 21 7.09 -3.58 26.93
N LEU A 22 6.13 -3.31 27.80
CA LEU A 22 5.88 -1.95 28.26
C LEU A 22 7.14 -1.41 28.96
N ASP A 23 7.48 -0.15 28.68
CA ASP A 23 8.49 0.54 29.46
C ASP A 23 7.83 1.15 30.71
N PRO A 24 8.05 0.58 31.92
CA PRO A 24 7.43 1.05 33.14
C PRO A 24 7.87 2.46 33.54
N GLY A 25 8.88 3.02 32.89
CA GLY A 25 9.36 4.38 33.12
C GLY A 25 8.62 5.46 32.31
N GLN A 26 7.70 5.08 31.42
CA GLN A 26 6.95 6.04 30.59
C GLN A 26 5.51 6.21 31.11
N ASP A 27 5.33 7.21 31.95
CA ASP A 27 4.01 7.59 32.46
C ASP A 27 3.20 8.35 31.39
N CYS A 28 1.95 7.93 31.17
CA CYS A 28 0.98 8.61 30.33
C CYS A 28 0.28 9.75 31.08
N SER A 29 1.02 10.79 31.45
CA SER A 29 0.47 12.01 32.10
C SER A 29 -0.38 11.70 33.36
N GLY A 30 0.10 10.79 34.21
CA GLY A 30 -0.59 10.36 35.44
C GLY A 30 -1.65 9.27 35.24
N LEU A 31 -1.76 8.70 34.03
CA LEU A 31 -2.70 7.61 33.73
C LEU A 31 -2.09 6.21 33.82
N GLY A 32 -0.83 6.12 34.28
CA GLY A 32 -0.06 4.88 34.35
C GLY A 32 0.82 4.68 33.12
N THR A 33 1.28 3.44 32.91
CA THR A 33 2.18 3.09 31.81
C THR A 33 1.48 3.25 30.46
N CYS A 34 2.13 3.92 29.50
CA CYS A 34 1.58 4.08 28.16
C CYS A 34 1.67 2.80 27.36
N GLU A 35 0.57 2.34 26.87
CA GLU A 35 0.48 1.29 25.85
C GLU A 35 -0.04 1.84 24.55
N PHE A 36 0.66 1.53 23.46
CA PHE A 36 0.27 2.01 22.14
C PHE A 36 0.23 0.87 21.14
N LYS A 37 -0.68 1.03 20.17
CA LYS A 37 -0.91 0.04 19.13
C LYS A 37 -1.16 0.71 17.79
N PHE A 38 -0.51 0.20 16.74
CA PHE A 38 -0.88 0.46 15.35
C PHE A 38 -1.62 -0.73 14.78
N GLN A 39 -2.81 -0.50 14.23
CA GLN A 39 -3.61 -1.52 13.56
C GLN A 39 -4.40 -0.91 12.40
N TRP A 40 -4.82 -1.77 11.47
CA TRP A 40 -5.82 -1.42 10.47
C TRP A 40 -7.22 -1.75 10.97
N ASN A 41 -8.14 -0.80 10.84
CA ASN A 41 -9.55 -1.03 11.08
C ASN A 41 -10.28 -1.18 9.73
N SER A 42 -10.69 -2.40 9.41
CA SER A 42 -11.36 -2.72 8.14
C SER A 42 -12.76 -2.11 8.03
N SER A 43 -13.45 -1.89 9.15
CA SER A 43 -14.79 -1.30 9.18
C SER A 43 -14.78 0.17 8.81
N THR A 44 -13.75 0.90 9.23
CA THR A 44 -13.58 2.34 8.94
C THR A 44 -12.62 2.59 7.77
N SER A 45 -11.92 1.54 7.29
CA SER A 45 -10.88 1.62 6.26
C SER A 45 -9.78 2.63 6.61
N LYS A 46 -9.26 2.53 7.84
CA LYS A 46 -8.22 3.42 8.36
C LYS A 46 -7.16 2.65 9.13
N TRP A 47 -5.94 3.15 9.08
CA TRP A 47 -4.94 2.88 10.08
C TRP A 47 -5.25 3.67 11.34
N GLU A 48 -5.13 3.03 12.47
CA GLU A 48 -5.42 3.58 13.80
C GLU A 48 -4.18 3.52 14.67
N PHE A 49 -3.89 4.60 15.36
CA PHE A 49 -2.95 4.67 16.46
C PHE A 49 -3.77 4.77 17.76
N LEU A 50 -3.70 3.72 18.55
CA LEU A 50 -4.48 3.54 19.75
C LEU A 50 -3.60 3.68 20.99
N ALA A 51 -4.17 4.19 22.07
CA ALA A 51 -3.57 4.22 23.40
C ALA A 51 -4.45 3.49 24.40
N ASP A 52 -3.83 2.78 25.33
CA ASP A 52 -4.48 2.12 26.43
C ASP A 52 -3.72 2.35 27.74
N ARG A 53 -4.26 1.87 28.86
CA ARG A 53 -3.85 2.21 30.24
C ARG A 53 -2.65 1.41 30.78
N GLY A 54 -2.09 0.50 30.02
CA GLY A 54 -0.93 -0.29 30.46
C GLY A 54 -1.30 -1.60 31.18
N ASP A 55 -2.50 -2.13 30.96
CA ASP A 55 -2.94 -3.44 31.44
C ASP A 55 -2.81 -4.56 30.38
N GLY A 56 -2.42 -4.22 29.18
CA GLY A 56 -2.06 -5.14 28.10
C GLY A 56 -3.22 -5.71 27.32
N ASP A 57 -4.46 -5.30 27.61
CA ASP A 57 -5.63 -5.95 27.02
C ASP A 57 -6.20 -5.23 25.80
N PHE A 58 -5.97 -3.93 25.64
CA PHE A 58 -6.56 -3.08 24.59
C PHE A 58 -8.10 -3.19 24.51
N ILE A 59 -8.76 -3.40 25.65
CA ILE A 59 -10.22 -3.34 25.75
C ILE A 59 -10.66 -1.89 25.86
N ASN A 60 -11.42 -1.43 24.87
CA ASN A 60 -11.86 -0.03 24.75
C ASN A 60 -10.71 1.00 24.70
N PRO A 61 -9.69 0.81 23.87
CA PRO A 61 -8.59 1.74 23.77
C PRO A 61 -9.05 3.09 23.21
N ASN A 62 -8.30 4.13 23.52
CA ASN A 62 -8.54 5.46 22.97
C ASN A 62 -7.90 5.57 21.58
N LEU A 63 -8.68 5.94 20.57
CA LEU A 63 -8.16 6.32 19.26
C LEU A 63 -7.50 7.69 19.38
N ILE A 64 -6.17 7.75 19.15
CA ILE A 64 -5.40 9.00 19.22
C ILE A 64 -5.23 9.62 17.84
N TYR A 65 -4.81 8.82 16.85
CA TYR A 65 -4.65 9.26 15.47
C TYR A 65 -5.23 8.23 14.50
N SER A 66 -5.66 8.71 13.34
CA SER A 66 -6.05 7.86 12.23
C SER A 66 -5.47 8.34 10.89
N ASN A 67 -5.21 7.39 9.96
CA ASN A 67 -4.73 7.69 8.61
C ASN A 67 -5.53 6.87 7.60
N THR A 68 -6.03 7.51 6.54
CA THR A 68 -6.87 6.89 5.50
C THR A 68 -6.09 6.22 4.38
N SER A 69 -4.75 6.24 4.43
CA SER A 69 -3.93 5.52 3.46
C SER A 69 -4.21 4.03 3.51
N SER A 70 -4.35 3.39 2.35
CA SER A 70 -4.55 1.95 2.22
C SER A 70 -3.25 1.13 2.24
N SER A 71 -2.17 1.67 2.79
CA SER A 71 -0.87 0.98 2.87
C SER A 71 -0.99 -0.43 3.46
N ALA A 72 -0.21 -1.37 2.93
CA ALA A 72 -0.12 -2.75 3.37
C ALA A 72 1.27 -3.32 2.99
N PRO A 73 1.90 -4.16 3.79
CA PRO A 73 1.39 -4.70 5.06
C PRO A 73 1.60 -3.78 6.27
N ASN A 74 2.33 -2.68 6.15
CA ASN A 74 2.74 -1.83 7.26
C ASN A 74 1.97 -0.51 7.31
N PRO A 75 1.92 0.17 8.46
CA PRO A 75 1.30 1.49 8.57
C PRO A 75 2.03 2.52 7.69
N PRO A 76 1.32 3.57 7.23
CA PRO A 76 1.93 4.65 6.47
C PRO A 76 2.92 5.43 7.34
N ASP A 77 3.98 5.92 6.72
CA ASP A 77 4.85 6.91 7.34
C ASP A 77 4.21 8.31 7.33
N LEU A 78 4.99 9.33 7.69
CA LEU A 78 4.50 10.72 7.74
C LEU A 78 4.37 11.37 6.36
N SER A 79 4.85 10.74 5.29
CA SER A 79 4.73 11.24 3.91
C SER A 79 3.52 10.66 3.18
N LEU A 80 2.96 9.55 3.66
CA LEU A 80 1.87 8.83 3.02
C LEU A 80 0.53 9.07 3.76
N GLY A 81 -0.28 9.96 3.21
CA GLY A 81 -1.50 10.42 3.84
C GLY A 81 -1.22 11.33 5.05
N THR A 82 -2.23 11.56 5.86
CA THR A 82 -2.11 12.38 7.06
C THR A 82 -2.58 11.58 8.27
N TRP A 83 -1.77 11.54 9.31
CA TRP A 83 -2.19 11.06 10.62
C TRP A 83 -2.95 12.18 11.34
N VAL A 84 -4.27 12.08 11.32
CA VAL A 84 -5.18 13.08 11.86
C VAL A 84 -5.43 12.82 13.33
N GLU A 85 -5.21 13.83 14.18
CA GLU A 85 -5.50 13.76 15.60
C GLU A 85 -7.00 13.61 15.87
N ASN A 86 -7.38 12.70 16.74
CA ASN A 86 -8.73 12.58 17.26
C ASN A 86 -8.93 13.53 18.46
N THR A 87 -9.20 14.78 18.19
CA THR A 87 -9.35 15.83 19.22
C THR A 87 -10.50 15.56 20.22
N ALA A 88 -11.47 14.71 19.85
CA ALA A 88 -12.51 14.27 20.77
C ALA A 88 -11.96 13.42 21.92
N ALA A 89 -10.92 12.64 21.69
CA ALA A 89 -10.26 11.81 22.70
C ALA A 89 -9.10 12.55 23.40
N THR A 90 -8.36 13.37 22.65
CA THR A 90 -7.11 14.01 23.13
C THR A 90 -7.32 15.42 23.67
N SER A 91 -8.50 16.02 23.44
CA SER A 91 -8.77 17.44 23.72
C SER A 91 -7.75 18.39 23.06
N GLY A 92 -7.13 17.96 21.94
CA GLY A 92 -6.07 18.70 21.26
C GLY A 92 -4.71 18.65 21.96
N GLY A 93 -4.56 17.83 23.00
CA GLY A 93 -3.34 17.74 23.81
C GLY A 93 -2.16 17.04 23.12
N CYS A 94 -2.38 16.39 21.98
CA CYS A 94 -1.31 15.71 21.22
C CYS A 94 -0.62 16.61 20.19
N GLY A 95 -0.96 17.88 20.10
CA GLY A 95 -0.25 18.87 19.26
C GLY A 95 -0.65 18.88 17.79
N GLY A 96 -1.83 18.40 17.46
CA GLY A 96 -2.38 18.41 16.10
C GLY A 96 -1.97 17.19 15.26
N ASN A 97 -2.19 17.27 13.97
CA ASN A 97 -1.84 16.19 13.03
C ASN A 97 -0.33 15.88 13.03
N LEU A 98 0.02 14.61 12.91
CA LEU A 98 1.45 14.23 12.83
C LEU A 98 2.07 14.70 11.52
N SER A 99 3.25 15.24 11.63
CA SER A 99 4.09 15.70 10.53
C SER A 99 5.57 15.55 10.90
N SER A 100 6.46 15.71 9.95
CA SER A 100 7.90 15.66 10.20
C SER A 100 8.43 16.76 11.14
N SER A 101 7.62 17.77 11.44
CA SER A 101 7.98 18.84 12.39
C SER A 101 7.71 18.47 13.86
N ASN A 102 6.77 17.56 14.12
CA ASN A 102 6.36 17.19 15.49
C ASN A 102 6.48 15.70 15.81
N ALA A 103 6.80 14.84 14.82
CA ALA A 103 6.92 13.41 15.01
C ALA A 103 7.98 12.80 14.09
N THR A 104 8.45 11.61 14.46
CA THR A 104 9.31 10.78 13.62
C THR A 104 8.79 9.34 13.68
N LEU A 105 8.49 8.75 12.51
CA LEU A 105 8.17 7.34 12.35
C LEU A 105 9.25 6.67 11.52
N THR A 106 9.91 5.66 12.07
CA THR A 106 11.00 4.92 11.41
C THR A 106 10.79 3.42 11.49
N GLY A 107 11.54 2.65 10.69
CA GLY A 107 11.49 1.20 10.68
C GLY A 107 10.48 0.68 9.65
N ALA A 108 9.66 -0.28 10.07
CA ALA A 108 8.72 -0.96 9.18
C ALA A 108 7.46 -0.11 8.90
N VAL A 109 7.62 1.05 8.27
CA VAL A 109 6.56 1.95 7.78
C VAL A 109 6.63 2.05 6.26
N GLN A 110 5.55 2.50 5.62
CA GLN A 110 5.47 2.60 4.16
C GLN A 110 5.27 4.04 3.70
N SER A 111 6.12 4.47 2.76
CA SER A 111 6.06 5.76 2.08
C SER A 111 5.25 5.74 0.78
N SER A 112 4.80 4.56 0.36
CA SER A 112 3.98 4.38 -0.84
C SER A 112 2.95 3.28 -0.63
N VAL A 113 1.81 3.40 -1.31
CA VAL A 113 0.82 2.31 -1.37
C VAL A 113 1.31 1.31 -2.42
N LEU A 114 1.69 0.10 -1.99
CA LEU A 114 1.91 -1.02 -2.90
C LEU A 114 0.53 -1.60 -3.28
N SER A 115 -0.16 -0.91 -4.18
CA SER A 115 -1.48 -1.34 -4.62
C SER A 115 -1.35 -2.36 -5.75
N THR A 116 -1.51 -3.64 -5.43
CA THR A 116 -1.94 -4.63 -6.43
C THR A 116 -3.47 -4.58 -6.64
N SER A 117 -4.21 -3.98 -5.71
CA SER A 117 -5.68 -3.96 -5.70
C SER A 117 -6.32 -2.91 -6.62
N ASP A 118 -5.61 -1.81 -6.92
CA ASP A 118 -6.13 -0.83 -7.91
C ASP A 118 -6.01 -1.34 -9.35
N LEU A 119 -5.21 -2.38 -9.59
CA LEU A 119 -5.07 -2.98 -10.91
C LEU A 119 -6.26 -3.86 -11.29
N ASP A 120 -6.91 -4.49 -10.31
CA ASP A 120 -8.09 -5.33 -10.53
C ASP A 120 -9.40 -4.52 -10.67
N ARG A 121 -9.43 -3.27 -10.20
CA ARG A 121 -10.57 -2.34 -10.36
C ARG A 121 -10.61 -1.62 -11.70
N LEU A 122 -9.52 -1.64 -12.46
CA LEU A 122 -9.52 -1.11 -13.81
C LEU A 122 -9.98 -2.24 -14.73
N ASP A 123 -11.09 -2.04 -15.40
CA ASP A 123 -11.61 -2.90 -16.47
C ASP A 123 -10.67 -2.91 -17.68
N PHE A 124 -9.41 -3.31 -17.43
CA PHE A 124 -8.36 -3.39 -18.43
C PHE A 124 -8.03 -4.84 -18.74
N LYS A 125 -8.26 -5.23 -19.97
CA LYS A 125 -7.99 -6.60 -20.45
C LYS A 125 -7.08 -6.56 -21.67
N ALA A 126 -6.19 -7.53 -21.74
CA ALA A 126 -5.37 -7.81 -22.90
C ALA A 126 -5.69 -9.22 -23.41
N TYR A 127 -6.15 -9.34 -24.65
CA TYR A 127 -6.57 -10.61 -25.21
C TYR A 127 -6.35 -10.68 -26.73
N PRO A 128 -6.29 -11.90 -27.32
CA PRO A 128 -6.22 -13.20 -26.65
C PRO A 128 -4.87 -13.43 -25.98
N ASN A 129 -4.85 -14.29 -24.97
CA ASN A 129 -3.62 -14.79 -24.36
C ASN A 129 -3.84 -16.30 -24.09
N PRO A 130 -3.22 -17.20 -24.81
CA PRO A 130 -2.12 -17.03 -25.82
C PRO A 130 -2.49 -16.20 -27.05
N VAL A 131 -1.49 -15.45 -27.55
CA VAL A 131 -1.66 -14.57 -28.71
C VAL A 131 -0.95 -15.15 -29.94
N LYS A 132 -1.64 -15.10 -31.11
CA LYS A 132 -1.02 -15.45 -32.42
C LYS A 132 -0.42 -14.21 -33.07
N ASP A 133 -1.25 -13.32 -33.59
CA ASP A 133 -0.78 -12.19 -34.40
C ASP A 133 -1.01 -10.84 -33.71
N TYR A 134 -2.20 -10.63 -33.14
CA TYR A 134 -2.59 -9.36 -32.56
C TYR A 134 -3.07 -9.51 -31.12
N LEU A 135 -2.55 -8.67 -30.26
CA LEU A 135 -3.04 -8.50 -28.90
C LEU A 135 -3.91 -7.23 -28.85
N VAL A 136 -5.11 -7.36 -28.32
CA VAL A 136 -6.08 -6.28 -28.20
C VAL A 136 -6.11 -5.83 -26.74
N PHE A 137 -6.14 -4.52 -26.53
CA PHE A 137 -6.36 -3.93 -25.23
C PHE A 137 -7.77 -3.35 -25.15
N SER A 138 -8.48 -3.64 -24.07
CA SER A 138 -9.80 -3.06 -23.76
C SER A 138 -9.80 -2.48 -22.35
N GLY A 139 -10.59 -1.43 -22.15
CA GLY A 139 -10.72 -0.74 -20.87
C GLY A 139 -10.44 0.75 -20.99
N ASN A 140 -10.52 1.44 -19.84
CA ASN A 140 -10.46 2.91 -19.75
C ASN A 140 -9.05 3.46 -19.47
N LEU A 141 -7.98 2.73 -19.86
CA LEU A 141 -6.60 3.21 -19.72
C LEU A 141 -6.08 3.81 -21.03
N LYS A 142 -5.48 4.96 -20.93
CA LYS A 142 -4.73 5.57 -22.05
C LYS A 142 -3.29 5.05 -22.00
N ILE A 143 -2.94 4.17 -22.94
CA ILE A 143 -1.58 3.65 -23.08
C ILE A 143 -0.75 4.68 -23.84
N LYS A 144 0.37 5.10 -23.24
CA LYS A 144 1.33 6.07 -23.81
C LYS A 144 2.43 5.36 -24.57
N SER A 145 2.98 4.27 -24.00
CA SER A 145 4.01 3.45 -24.62
C SER A 145 3.91 2.00 -24.19
N ILE A 146 4.45 1.10 -25.01
CA ILE A 146 4.50 -0.34 -24.77
C ILE A 146 5.91 -0.85 -25.04
N GLU A 147 6.55 -1.39 -24.02
CA GLU A 147 7.83 -2.08 -24.15
C GLU A 147 7.64 -3.59 -24.13
N LEU A 148 8.29 -4.27 -25.06
CA LEU A 148 8.37 -5.72 -25.09
C LEU A 148 9.66 -6.18 -24.40
N ILE A 149 9.50 -7.07 -23.42
CA ILE A 149 10.59 -7.58 -22.61
C ILE A 149 10.58 -9.11 -22.72
N SER A 150 11.76 -9.72 -22.87
CA SER A 150 11.90 -11.18 -22.82
C SER A 150 11.62 -11.71 -21.41
N TYR A 151 11.38 -13.01 -21.30
CA TYR A 151 11.22 -13.67 -20.00
C TYR A 151 12.49 -13.53 -19.10
N SER A 152 13.66 -13.34 -19.70
CA SER A 152 14.91 -13.07 -18.96
C SER A 152 15.08 -11.62 -18.50
N GLY A 153 14.09 -10.73 -18.77
CA GLY A 153 14.14 -9.33 -18.36
C GLY A 153 14.81 -8.37 -19.35
N GLN A 154 15.26 -8.86 -20.51
CA GLN A 154 15.89 -8.01 -21.53
C GLN A 154 14.82 -7.27 -22.34
N LYS A 155 14.95 -5.94 -22.48
CA LYS A 155 14.13 -5.14 -23.42
C LYS A 155 14.46 -5.55 -24.85
N LEU A 156 13.43 -5.96 -25.59
CA LEU A 156 13.54 -6.41 -26.98
C LEU A 156 13.22 -5.29 -27.97
N SER A 157 12.11 -4.60 -27.76
CA SER A 157 11.66 -3.51 -28.63
C SER A 157 10.58 -2.66 -27.95
N GLU A 158 10.28 -1.52 -28.54
CA GLU A 158 9.05 -0.79 -28.32
C GLU A 158 8.00 -1.22 -29.35
N LEU A 159 6.74 -1.27 -28.92
CA LEU A 159 5.63 -1.70 -29.75
C LEU A 159 4.68 -0.52 -29.98
N THR A 160 4.19 -0.42 -31.21
CA THR A 160 3.23 0.61 -31.58
C THR A 160 1.80 0.12 -31.36
N LEU A 161 1.02 0.90 -30.65
CA LEU A 161 -0.41 0.68 -30.48
C LEU A 161 -1.17 1.31 -31.65
N THR A 162 -1.88 0.50 -32.43
CA THR A 162 -2.69 0.97 -33.56
C THR A 162 -4.13 0.49 -33.38
N ASN A 163 -5.07 1.42 -33.25
CA ASN A 163 -6.50 1.11 -33.06
C ASN A 163 -6.76 0.12 -31.93
N GLY A 164 -6.09 0.31 -30.76
CA GLY A 164 -6.23 -0.55 -29.60
C GLY A 164 -5.59 -1.94 -29.73
N LYS A 165 -4.75 -2.17 -30.75
CA LYS A 165 -4.10 -3.46 -31.03
C LYS A 165 -2.59 -3.30 -31.20
N VAL A 166 -1.86 -4.32 -30.82
CA VAL A 166 -0.43 -4.45 -31.05
C VAL A 166 -0.17 -5.68 -31.95
N ASN A 167 0.66 -5.49 -32.95
CA ASN A 167 1.08 -6.57 -33.84
C ASN A 167 2.26 -7.34 -33.24
N LEU A 168 2.08 -8.62 -33.01
CA LEU A 168 3.08 -9.55 -32.47
C LEU A 168 3.41 -10.70 -33.43
N SER A 169 2.96 -10.63 -34.71
CA SER A 169 3.12 -11.71 -35.70
C SER A 169 4.56 -12.11 -35.91
N ASN A 170 5.49 -11.18 -35.79
CA ASN A 170 6.94 -11.41 -36.01
C ASN A 170 7.67 -11.98 -34.78
N LEU A 171 6.97 -12.14 -33.64
CA LEU A 171 7.58 -12.72 -32.45
C LEU A 171 7.66 -14.24 -32.57
N LYS A 172 8.75 -14.81 -32.08
CA LYS A 172 8.87 -16.25 -31.89
C LYS A 172 7.94 -16.72 -30.79
N LYS A 173 7.51 -17.99 -30.88
CA LYS A 173 6.75 -18.65 -29.81
C LYS A 173 7.51 -18.57 -28.48
N GLY A 174 6.80 -18.24 -27.40
CA GLY A 174 7.43 -18.12 -26.09
C GLY A 174 6.67 -17.21 -25.12
N PHE A 175 7.29 -17.00 -23.96
CA PHE A 175 6.77 -16.13 -22.90
C PHE A 175 7.42 -14.76 -23.00
N TYR A 176 6.60 -13.73 -22.90
CA TYR A 176 7.04 -12.34 -22.95
C TYR A 176 6.34 -11.51 -21.87
N ILE A 177 6.92 -10.38 -21.58
CA ILE A 177 6.38 -9.37 -20.68
C ILE A 177 6.17 -8.09 -21.48
N LEU A 178 4.98 -7.52 -21.39
CA LEU A 178 4.69 -6.17 -21.86
C LEU A 178 4.70 -5.21 -20.69
N LYS A 179 5.53 -4.19 -20.77
CA LYS A 179 5.53 -3.07 -19.83
C LYS A 179 4.80 -1.91 -20.50
N LEU A 180 3.70 -1.47 -19.92
CA LEU A 180 2.84 -0.40 -20.41
C LEU A 180 3.04 0.84 -19.55
N ASP A 181 3.35 1.96 -20.16
CA ASP A 181 3.18 3.28 -19.51
C ASP A 181 1.79 3.80 -19.83
N THR A 182 1.04 4.18 -18.80
CA THR A 182 -0.35 4.62 -18.95
C THR A 182 -0.58 5.94 -18.23
N ASP A 183 -1.75 6.55 -18.43
CA ASP A 183 -2.18 7.74 -17.70
C ASP A 183 -2.38 7.51 -16.19
N LYS A 184 -2.44 6.24 -15.76
CA LYS A 184 -2.60 5.83 -14.36
C LYS A 184 -1.38 5.08 -13.79
N GLY A 185 -0.22 5.24 -14.43
CA GLY A 185 1.04 4.60 -14.03
C GLY A 185 1.43 3.40 -14.87
N GLU A 186 2.52 2.75 -14.50
CA GLU A 186 3.07 1.60 -15.21
C GLU A 186 2.27 0.32 -14.93
N LYS A 187 2.07 -0.48 -15.99
CA LYS A 187 1.48 -1.83 -15.91
C LYS A 187 2.37 -2.86 -16.57
N THR A 188 2.36 -4.05 -16.01
CA THR A 188 3.08 -5.19 -16.55
C THR A 188 2.10 -6.33 -16.85
N ILE A 189 2.18 -6.89 -18.06
CA ILE A 189 1.32 -8.00 -18.51
C ILE A 189 2.20 -9.12 -19.01
N LYS A 190 1.94 -10.34 -18.56
CA LYS A 190 2.56 -11.55 -19.10
C LYS A 190 1.74 -12.06 -20.28
N ILE A 191 2.39 -12.33 -21.40
CA ILE A 191 1.77 -12.89 -22.59
C ILE A 191 2.48 -14.18 -23.03
N ILE A 192 1.68 -15.03 -23.64
CA ILE A 192 2.15 -16.27 -24.28
C ILE A 192 1.97 -16.09 -25.78
N LYS A 193 3.06 -16.15 -26.54
CA LYS A 193 3.05 -16.15 -28.00
C LYS A 193 2.98 -17.60 -28.49
N ASP A 194 1.93 -17.91 -29.25
CA ASP A 194 1.68 -19.21 -29.88
C ASP A 194 2.15 -19.25 -31.34
#